data_c3bb05abeda44991dc52820f4489228f
#
_entry.id   c3bb05abeda44991dc52820f4489228f
#
_cell.length_a   1.000
_cell.length_b   1.000
_cell.length_c   1.000
_cell.angle_alpha   90.00
_cell.angle_beta   90.00
_cell.angle_gamma   90.00
#
_symmetry.space_group_name_H-M   'P 1'
#
loop_
_entity.id
_entity.type
_entity.pdbx_description
1 polymer ?
#
loop_
_entity_poly.entity_id
_entity_poly.type
_entity_poly.pdbx_seq_one_letter_code
_entity_poly.pdbx_strand_id
1 'polypeptide(L)'
;MSALLDVMGPRIQLLTELSTNRDYSLMKVEVPPGVAVPLHSHEDRETFVVLSGELEAYTENSWRTVKAGETVDIPANVKHAWRNASHETVSLLIVSTVKMGEFFTEIGRPADTVVPGPPSMEVVRHFVEVAMAYGYWLGTPEENASIGISLG
;
A
#
# COMPACT_ATOMS: atom_id res chain seq x y z
N MET A 1 1.23 8.15 -20.14
CA MET A 1 0.57 8.23 -18.82
C MET A 1 0.33 6.81 -18.32
N SER A 2 0.76 6.50 -17.11
CA SER A 2 0.58 5.17 -16.57
C SER A 2 -0.87 4.91 -16.18
N ALA A 3 -1.29 3.66 -16.28
CA ALA A 3 -2.62 3.24 -15.90
C ALA A 3 -2.80 3.28 -14.38
N LEU A 4 -4.05 3.39 -13.94
CA LEU A 4 -4.42 3.23 -12.56
C LEU A 4 -4.49 1.73 -12.25
N LEU A 5 -3.72 1.27 -11.27
CA LEU A 5 -3.61 -0.13 -10.91
C LEU A 5 -4.28 -0.38 -9.55
N ASP A 6 -5.08 -1.44 -9.50
CA ASP A 6 -5.58 -1.94 -8.22
C ASP A 6 -4.51 -2.87 -7.62
N VAL A 7 -4.09 -2.56 -6.39
CA VAL A 7 -3.09 -3.32 -5.66
C VAL A 7 -3.74 -3.81 -4.37
N MET A 8 -4.56 -4.84 -4.49
CA MET A 8 -5.27 -5.48 -3.37
C MET A 8 -6.18 -4.51 -2.59
N GLY A 9 -6.77 -3.53 -3.30
CA GLY A 9 -7.68 -2.54 -2.74
C GLY A 9 -7.25 -1.10 -2.98
N PRO A 10 -6.07 -0.67 -2.54
CA PRO A 10 -5.54 0.64 -2.92
C PRO A 10 -5.35 0.74 -4.43
N ARG A 11 -5.58 1.93 -4.98
CA ARG A 11 -5.39 2.21 -6.41
C ARG A 11 -4.18 3.09 -6.59
N ILE A 12 -3.23 2.63 -7.38
CA ILE A 12 -1.91 3.25 -7.51
C ILE A 12 -1.66 3.67 -8.94
N GLN A 13 -1.19 4.91 -9.09
CA GLN A 13 -0.71 5.43 -10.36
C GLN A 13 0.75 5.83 -10.20
N LEU A 14 1.63 5.24 -11.00
CA LEU A 14 3.03 5.66 -11.04
C LEU A 14 3.14 7.00 -11.75
N LEU A 15 3.74 7.98 -11.10
CA LEU A 15 3.97 9.31 -11.64
C LEU A 15 5.37 9.45 -12.26
N THR A 16 6.29 8.56 -11.89
CA THR A 16 7.62 8.47 -12.47
C THR A 16 7.69 7.25 -13.38
N GLU A 17 8.52 7.35 -14.41
CA GLU A 17 8.72 6.22 -15.33
C GLU A 17 9.90 5.40 -14.86
N LEU A 18 9.65 4.13 -14.49
CA LEU A 18 10.65 3.27 -13.88
C LEU A 18 11.82 2.95 -14.80
N SER A 19 11.60 2.95 -16.13
CA SER A 19 12.67 2.67 -17.09
C SER A 19 13.70 3.78 -17.20
N THR A 20 13.33 5.01 -16.92
CA THR A 20 14.20 6.18 -17.05
C THR A 20 14.61 6.80 -15.72
N ASN A 21 13.71 6.76 -14.73
CA ASN A 21 14.04 7.21 -13.37
C ASN A 21 14.39 5.98 -12.53
N ARG A 22 15.69 5.77 -12.30
CA ARG A 22 16.18 4.63 -11.52
C ARG A 22 16.54 5.02 -10.08
N ASP A 23 16.21 6.24 -9.66
CA ASP A 23 16.58 6.77 -8.35
C ASP A 23 15.46 6.57 -7.31
N TYR A 24 14.21 6.76 -7.72
CA TYR A 24 13.04 6.61 -6.84
C TYR A 24 11.78 6.38 -7.67
N SER A 25 10.71 5.96 -6.99
CA SER A 25 9.37 5.96 -7.59
C SER A 25 8.48 6.93 -6.83
N LEU A 26 7.69 7.72 -7.57
CA LEU A 26 6.67 8.60 -7.01
C LEU A 26 5.32 8.10 -7.48
N MET A 27 4.40 7.92 -6.54
CA MET A 27 3.11 7.30 -6.81
C MET A 27 1.98 8.11 -6.19
N LYS A 28 0.88 8.25 -6.92
CA LYS A 28 -0.37 8.74 -6.36
C LYS A 28 -1.21 7.52 -5.99
N VAL A 29 -1.74 7.52 -4.77
CA VAL A 29 -2.51 6.40 -4.26
C VAL A 29 -3.86 6.87 -3.78
N GLU A 30 -4.90 6.14 -4.15
CA GLU A 30 -6.24 6.34 -3.63
C GLU A 30 -6.63 5.13 -2.80
N VAL A 31 -7.11 5.39 -1.58
CA VAL A 31 -7.54 4.34 -0.66
C VAL A 31 -9.05 4.47 -0.46
N PRO A 32 -9.83 3.59 -1.06
CA PRO A 32 -11.30 3.63 -0.87
C PRO A 32 -11.70 3.40 0.59
N PRO A 33 -12.91 3.83 0.98
CA PRO A 33 -13.42 3.55 2.33
C PRO A 33 -13.38 2.06 2.67
N GLY A 34 -12.96 1.74 3.89
CA GLY A 34 -12.92 0.37 4.39
C GLY A 34 -11.73 -0.46 3.94
N VAL A 35 -10.89 0.08 3.06
CA VAL A 35 -9.70 -0.65 2.57
C VAL A 35 -8.58 -0.55 3.59
N ALA A 36 -7.93 -1.69 3.84
CA ALA A 36 -6.77 -1.79 4.72
C ALA A 36 -5.59 -2.40 3.98
N VAL A 37 -4.40 -1.93 4.32
CA VAL A 37 -3.14 -2.56 3.94
C VAL A 37 -2.63 -3.27 5.19
N PRO A 38 -2.62 -4.61 5.19
CA PRO A 38 -2.24 -5.38 6.37
C PRO A 38 -0.78 -5.19 6.79
N LEU A 39 -0.47 -5.68 7.98
CA LEU A 39 0.86 -5.58 8.58
C LEU A 39 1.91 -6.22 7.69
N HIS A 40 2.95 -5.46 7.39
CA HIS A 40 4.05 -5.90 6.53
C HIS A 40 5.31 -5.08 6.81
N SER A 41 6.42 -5.50 6.22
CA SER A 41 7.65 -4.72 6.24
C SER A 41 8.49 -5.04 5.00
N HIS A 42 9.36 -4.11 4.65
CA HIS A 42 10.27 -4.23 3.51
C HIS A 42 11.49 -3.35 3.75
N GLU A 43 12.56 -3.64 3.04
CA GLU A 43 13.79 -2.84 3.15
C GLU A 43 13.66 -1.47 2.47
N ASP A 44 12.68 -1.33 1.59
CA ASP A 44 12.42 -0.11 0.85
C ASP A 44 11.86 0.96 1.76
N ARG A 45 12.60 2.04 1.96
CA ARG A 45 12.09 3.18 2.71
C ARG A 45 10.94 3.80 1.94
N GLU A 46 9.87 4.19 2.63
CA GLU A 46 8.79 4.93 1.99
C GLU A 46 8.32 6.08 2.85
N THR A 47 7.96 7.17 2.18
CA THR A 47 7.39 8.34 2.83
C THR A 47 6.13 8.71 2.07
N PHE A 48 5.05 8.96 2.81
CA PHE A 48 3.85 9.46 2.14
C PHE A 48 3.28 10.68 2.84
N VAL A 49 2.60 11.50 2.05
CA VAL A 49 1.84 12.66 2.52
C VAL A 49 0.37 12.46 2.14
N VAL A 50 -0.51 12.72 3.08
CA VAL A 50 -1.95 12.69 2.83
C VAL A 50 -2.33 13.98 2.11
N LEU A 51 -2.93 13.86 0.92
CA LEU A 51 -3.40 14.99 0.13
C LEU A 51 -4.82 15.40 0.52
N SER A 52 -5.67 14.40 0.76
CA SER A 52 -7.07 14.64 1.16
C SER A 52 -7.59 13.46 1.95
N GLY A 53 -8.52 13.72 2.86
CA GLY A 53 -9.08 12.72 3.74
C GLY A 53 -8.22 12.47 4.97
N GLU A 54 -8.54 11.40 5.70
CA GLU A 54 -7.83 10.98 6.90
C GLU A 54 -7.51 9.50 6.80
N LEU A 55 -6.25 9.15 7.05
CA LEU A 55 -5.77 7.77 7.03
C LEU A 55 -5.33 7.37 8.44
N GLU A 56 -5.62 6.13 8.84
CA GLU A 56 -5.01 5.59 10.04
C GLU A 56 -3.76 4.80 9.66
N ALA A 57 -2.66 5.09 10.31
CA ALA A 57 -1.38 4.42 10.08
C ALA A 57 -0.88 3.77 11.37
N TYR A 58 -0.43 2.52 11.24
CA TYR A 58 0.19 1.77 12.32
C TYR A 58 1.70 1.73 12.10
N THR A 59 2.41 2.41 12.97
CA THR A 59 3.88 2.42 12.99
C THR A 59 4.34 2.47 14.43
N GLU A 60 5.52 1.94 14.71
CA GLU A 60 6.08 2.01 16.07
C GLU A 60 5.11 1.50 17.15
N ASN A 61 4.40 0.41 16.84
CA ASN A 61 3.50 -0.29 17.75
C ASN A 61 2.24 0.47 18.15
N SER A 62 1.84 1.50 17.40
CA SER A 62 0.60 2.23 17.69
C SER A 62 -0.06 2.78 16.42
N TRP A 63 -1.37 2.92 16.48
CA TRP A 63 -2.16 3.58 15.44
C TRP A 63 -2.19 5.08 15.68
N ARG A 64 -2.11 5.85 14.59
CA ARG A 64 -2.37 7.29 14.63
C ARG A 64 -3.17 7.72 13.41
N THR A 65 -3.95 8.78 13.57
CA THR A 65 -4.67 9.40 12.45
C THR A 65 -3.74 10.37 11.74
N VAL A 66 -3.64 10.25 10.43
CA VAL A 66 -2.83 11.12 9.58
C VAL A 66 -3.80 11.95 8.73
N LYS A 67 -3.74 13.25 8.90
CA LYS A 67 -4.65 14.20 8.23
C LYS A 67 -3.98 14.82 7.01
N ALA A 68 -4.80 15.45 6.17
CA ALA A 68 -4.30 16.13 4.98
C ALA A 68 -3.14 17.10 5.33
N GLY A 69 -2.06 17.02 4.58
CA GLY A 69 -0.83 17.78 4.78
C GLY A 69 0.16 17.13 5.73
N GLU A 70 -0.22 16.10 6.46
CA GLU A 70 0.69 15.37 7.36
C GLU A 70 1.39 14.24 6.63
N THR A 71 2.57 13.87 7.12
CA THR A 71 3.42 12.85 6.50
C THR A 71 3.66 11.67 7.43
N VAL A 72 3.90 10.52 6.81
CA VAL A 72 4.39 9.31 7.48
C VAL A 72 5.67 8.89 6.78
N ASP A 73 6.74 8.77 7.55
CA ASP A 73 8.03 8.31 7.06
C ASP A 73 8.32 6.93 7.66
N ILE A 74 8.44 5.93 6.79
CA ILE A 74 8.61 4.55 7.22
C ILE A 74 10.01 4.09 6.85
N PRO A 75 10.90 3.97 7.85
CA PRO A 75 12.27 3.47 7.61
C PRO A 75 12.27 2.01 7.16
N ALA A 76 13.42 1.59 6.62
CA ALA A 76 13.61 0.21 6.19
C ALA A 76 13.29 -0.78 7.33
N ASN A 77 12.57 -1.83 6.98
CA ASN A 77 12.23 -2.97 7.84
C ASN A 77 11.36 -2.66 9.08
N VAL A 78 10.75 -1.50 9.12
CA VAL A 78 9.78 -1.17 10.17
C VAL A 78 8.42 -1.76 9.81
N LYS A 79 7.87 -2.58 10.69
CA LYS A 79 6.54 -3.18 10.49
C LYS A 79 5.48 -2.10 10.53
N HIS A 80 4.60 -2.10 9.54
CA HIS A 80 3.58 -1.06 9.42
C HIS A 80 2.33 -1.59 8.73
N ALA A 81 1.25 -0.85 8.91
CA ALA A 81 -0.04 -1.10 8.28
C ALA A 81 -0.77 0.23 8.16
N TRP A 82 -1.76 0.30 7.30
CA TRP A 82 -2.63 1.47 7.22
C TRP A 82 -4.01 1.07 6.74
N ARG A 83 -4.99 1.95 7.03
CA ARG A 83 -6.37 1.68 6.66
C ARG A 83 -7.15 2.98 6.54
N ASN A 84 -8.18 2.94 5.71
CA ASN A 84 -9.16 4.03 5.63
C ASN A 84 -10.42 3.64 6.39
N ALA A 85 -10.54 4.11 7.63
CA ALA A 85 -11.71 3.86 8.46
C ALA A 85 -12.81 4.91 8.27
N SER A 86 -12.62 5.86 7.35
CA SER A 86 -13.58 6.94 7.06
C SER A 86 -14.57 6.52 5.97
N HIS A 87 -15.50 7.41 5.66
CA HIS A 87 -16.49 7.21 4.60
C HIS A 87 -16.10 7.84 3.27
N GLU A 88 -14.91 8.44 3.20
CA GLU A 88 -14.43 9.11 2.00
C GLU A 88 -13.13 8.48 1.51
N THR A 89 -12.87 8.56 0.21
CA THR A 89 -11.60 8.12 -0.36
C THR A 89 -10.46 9.00 0.16
N VAL A 90 -9.36 8.38 0.54
CA VAL A 90 -8.13 9.10 0.94
C VAL A 90 -7.17 9.11 -0.23
N SER A 91 -6.58 10.28 -0.50
CA SER A 91 -5.55 10.43 -1.54
C SER A 91 -4.19 10.67 -0.89
N LEU A 92 -3.18 9.97 -1.38
CA LEU A 92 -1.80 10.04 -0.89
C LEU A 92 -0.84 10.28 -2.04
N LEU A 93 0.31 10.88 -1.73
CA LEU A 93 1.50 10.76 -2.56
C LEU A 93 2.52 9.93 -1.79
N ILE A 94 3.08 8.91 -2.45
CA ILE A 94 4.11 8.05 -1.86
C ILE A 94 5.38 8.16 -2.69
N VAL A 95 6.51 8.37 -2.02
CA VAL A 95 7.83 8.21 -2.62
C VAL A 95 8.50 6.99 -1.99
N SER A 96 9.05 6.13 -2.82
CA SER A 96 9.77 4.94 -2.38
C SER A 96 10.84 4.56 -3.39
N THR A 97 11.36 3.35 -3.31
CA THR A 97 12.38 2.86 -4.23
C THR A 97 11.79 2.49 -5.58
N VAL A 98 12.64 2.41 -6.59
CA VAL A 98 12.25 1.88 -7.91
C VAL A 98 11.76 0.43 -7.76
N LYS A 99 12.39 -0.35 -6.90
CA LYS A 99 12.00 -1.73 -6.61
C LYS A 99 10.54 -1.82 -6.13
N MET A 100 10.12 -0.91 -5.24
CA MET A 100 8.74 -0.86 -4.77
C MET A 100 7.77 -0.55 -5.91
N GLY A 101 8.14 0.39 -6.78
CA GLY A 101 7.35 0.70 -7.98
C GLY A 101 7.24 -0.50 -8.92
N GLU A 102 8.33 -1.25 -9.10
CA GLU A 102 8.32 -2.48 -9.89
C GLU A 102 7.41 -3.54 -9.27
N PHE A 103 7.44 -3.67 -7.95
CA PHE A 103 6.57 -4.60 -7.23
C PHE A 103 5.10 -4.28 -7.50
N PHE A 104 4.70 -3.02 -7.35
CA PHE A 104 3.31 -2.62 -7.59
C PHE A 104 2.90 -2.83 -9.05
N THR A 105 3.81 -2.61 -9.99
CA THR A 105 3.53 -2.88 -11.40
C THR A 105 3.29 -4.36 -11.65
N GLU A 106 4.05 -5.22 -10.99
CA GLU A 106 3.96 -6.67 -11.18
C GLU A 106 2.67 -7.25 -10.59
N ILE A 107 2.26 -6.80 -9.40
CA ILE A 107 1.05 -7.33 -8.75
C ILE A 107 -0.22 -6.56 -9.11
N GLY A 108 -0.07 -5.35 -9.63
CA GLY A 108 -1.21 -4.48 -9.94
C GLY A 108 -2.03 -4.99 -11.12
N ARG A 109 -3.34 -4.80 -11.04
CA ARG A 109 -4.26 -5.12 -12.13
C ARG A 109 -4.92 -3.82 -12.58
N PRO A 110 -5.20 -3.64 -13.90
CA PRO A 110 -5.92 -2.43 -14.33
C PRO A 110 -7.19 -2.24 -13.48
N ALA A 111 -7.32 -1.08 -12.87
CA ALA A 111 -8.39 -0.83 -11.89
C ALA A 111 -9.79 -0.99 -12.48
N ASP A 112 -9.96 -0.67 -13.76
CA ASP A 112 -11.25 -0.80 -14.46
C ASP A 112 -11.66 -2.26 -14.73
N THR A 113 -10.74 -3.22 -14.53
CA THR A 113 -11.03 -4.66 -14.72
C THR A 113 -11.32 -5.36 -13.40
N VAL A 114 -11.18 -4.68 -12.27
CA VAL A 114 -11.35 -5.28 -10.94
C VAL A 114 -12.77 -5.11 -10.46
N VAL A 115 -13.42 -6.24 -10.13
CA VAL A 115 -14.77 -6.25 -9.56
C VAL A 115 -14.68 -5.89 -8.08
N PRO A 116 -15.55 -5.00 -7.55
CA PRO A 116 -15.57 -4.70 -6.12
C PRO A 116 -15.79 -5.96 -5.27
N GLY A 117 -15.12 -6.00 -4.12
CA GLY A 117 -15.20 -7.11 -3.18
C GLY A 117 -13.83 -7.69 -2.84
N PRO A 118 -13.80 -8.73 -2.00
CA PRO A 118 -12.54 -9.35 -1.62
C PRO A 118 -11.86 -10.00 -2.84
N PRO A 119 -10.52 -9.99 -2.89
CA PRO A 119 -9.81 -10.63 -3.99
C PRO A 119 -9.97 -12.15 -3.94
N SER A 120 -9.88 -12.80 -5.11
CA SER A 120 -9.92 -14.25 -5.17
C SER A 120 -8.68 -14.86 -4.50
N MET A 121 -8.79 -16.15 -4.13
CA MET A 121 -7.65 -16.87 -3.56
C MET A 121 -6.46 -16.92 -4.50
N GLU A 122 -6.71 -16.99 -5.80
CA GLU A 122 -5.66 -17.00 -6.82
C GLU A 122 -4.89 -15.67 -6.84
N VAL A 123 -5.61 -14.55 -6.75
CA VAL A 123 -4.99 -13.21 -6.68
C VAL A 123 -4.17 -13.06 -5.41
N VAL A 124 -4.69 -13.51 -4.27
CA VAL A 124 -3.97 -13.46 -3.00
C VAL A 124 -2.71 -14.32 -3.05
N ARG A 125 -2.80 -15.52 -3.62
CA ARG A 125 -1.64 -16.41 -3.76
C ARG A 125 -0.55 -15.76 -4.61
N HIS A 126 -0.92 -15.18 -5.74
CA HIS A 126 0.03 -14.48 -6.61
C HIS A 126 0.72 -13.33 -5.86
N PHE A 127 -0.06 -12.54 -5.13
CA PHE A 127 0.48 -11.44 -4.32
C PHE A 127 1.52 -11.95 -3.31
N VAL A 128 1.19 -13.01 -2.57
CA VAL A 128 2.10 -13.59 -1.57
C VAL A 128 3.38 -14.11 -2.21
N GLU A 129 3.26 -14.82 -3.33
CA GLU A 129 4.42 -15.35 -4.05
C GLU A 129 5.36 -14.24 -4.52
N VAL A 130 4.83 -13.17 -5.10
CA VAL A 130 5.63 -12.06 -5.57
C VAL A 130 6.26 -11.31 -4.41
N ALA A 131 5.50 -11.06 -3.33
CA ALA A 131 6.02 -10.40 -2.14
C ALA A 131 7.20 -11.17 -1.56
N MET A 132 7.08 -12.49 -1.46
CA MET A 132 8.17 -13.33 -0.98
C MET A 132 9.39 -13.28 -1.90
N ALA A 133 9.17 -13.27 -3.21
CA ALA A 133 10.27 -13.16 -4.18
C ALA A 133 11.01 -11.82 -4.06
N TYR A 134 10.30 -10.76 -3.64
CA TYR A 134 10.91 -9.45 -3.40
C TYR A 134 11.58 -9.36 -2.03
N GLY A 135 11.44 -10.38 -1.18
CA GLY A 135 11.98 -10.37 0.17
C GLY A 135 11.15 -9.61 1.18
N TYR A 136 9.87 -9.38 0.90
CA TYR A 136 8.98 -8.63 1.77
C TYR A 136 8.38 -9.54 2.83
N TRP A 137 8.24 -9.01 4.05
CA TRP A 137 7.63 -9.73 5.16
C TRP A 137 6.15 -9.38 5.26
N LEU A 138 5.32 -10.40 5.41
CA LEU A 138 3.87 -10.25 5.59
C LEU A 138 3.48 -10.81 6.95
N GLY A 139 2.70 -10.06 7.73
CA GLY A 139 2.20 -10.50 9.02
C GLY A 139 1.20 -11.65 8.88
N THR A 140 1.17 -12.53 9.88
CA THR A 140 0.19 -13.62 9.94
C THR A 140 -1.21 -13.08 10.25
N PRO A 141 -2.28 -13.89 10.04
CA PRO A 141 -3.62 -13.49 10.46
C PRO A 141 -3.69 -13.12 11.94
N GLU A 142 -2.97 -13.85 12.81
CA GLU A 142 -2.94 -13.59 14.25
C GLU A 142 -2.23 -12.28 14.57
N GLU A 143 -1.12 -11.99 13.89
CA GLU A 143 -0.41 -10.72 14.07
C GLU A 143 -1.26 -9.55 13.61
N ASN A 144 -1.96 -9.68 12.50
CA ASN A 144 -2.89 -8.65 12.03
C ASN A 144 -4.05 -8.46 13.00
N ALA A 145 -4.63 -9.55 13.50
CA ALA A 145 -5.73 -9.49 14.46
C ALA A 145 -5.30 -8.77 15.75
N SER A 146 -4.06 -8.95 16.16
CA SER A 146 -3.53 -8.31 17.38
C SER A 146 -3.49 -6.79 17.28
N ILE A 147 -3.49 -6.23 16.07
CA ILE A 147 -3.53 -4.78 15.86
C ILE A 147 -4.88 -4.32 15.29
N GLY A 148 -5.87 -5.20 15.25
CA GLY A 148 -7.23 -4.84 14.85
C GLY A 148 -7.53 -4.97 13.36
N ILE A 149 -6.70 -5.70 12.60
CA ILE A 149 -6.95 -5.96 11.18
C ILE A 149 -7.42 -7.41 11.00
N SER A 150 -8.60 -7.57 10.42
CA SER A 150 -9.14 -8.88 10.07
C SER A 150 -8.80 -9.20 8.62
N LEU A 151 -8.23 -10.35 8.35
CA LEU A 151 -7.89 -10.81 7.00
C LEU A 151 -8.96 -11.71 6.40
N GLY A 152 -10.11 -11.72 6.98
CA GLY A 152 -11.21 -12.51 6.47
C GLY A 152 -11.88 -13.31 7.48
#